data_8f722f280a37f0b4847968416eb90755
#
_entry.id   8f722f280a37f0b4847968416eb90755
#
_cell.length_a   1.000
_cell.length_b   1.000
_cell.length_c   1.000
_cell.angle_alpha   90.00
_cell.angle_beta   90.00
_cell.angle_gamma   90.00
#
_symmetry.space_group_name_H-M   'P 1'
#
loop_
_entity.id
_entity.type
_entity.pdbx_description
1 polymer ?
#
loop_
_entity_poly.entity_id
_entity_poly.type
_entity_poly.pdbx_seq_one_letter_code
_entity_poly.pdbx_strand_id
1 'polypeptide(L)'
;MRTAALSLALAALCLPLAAAEGGKPGPFTHVLKAGEIAEDCVTLKSGQSREYAWTADTSVKFNLHWHEGETVHYPVRLDGQWKGRGRFTADRDQSYCWMWSAPKAMGATVTGTFKPIESP
;
A
#
# COMPACT_ATOMS: atom_id res chain seq x y z
N MET A 1 -48.53 -41.38 9.85
CA MET A 1 -47.06 -41.18 9.87
C MET A 1 -46.73 -39.92 9.08
N ARG A 2 -46.35 -38.89 9.77
CA ARG A 2 -45.95 -37.64 9.14
C ARG A 2 -44.44 -37.56 9.19
N THR A 3 -43.80 -37.66 8.05
CA THR A 3 -42.36 -37.43 7.91
C THR A 3 -42.12 -35.92 7.87
N ALA A 4 -41.47 -35.39 8.90
CA ALA A 4 -41.02 -34.02 8.91
C ALA A 4 -39.73 -33.95 8.09
N ALA A 5 -39.80 -33.24 6.97
CA ALA A 5 -38.63 -32.92 6.19
C ALA A 5 -37.89 -31.77 6.90
N LEU A 6 -36.71 -32.06 7.43
CA LEU A 6 -35.82 -31.04 7.97
C LEU A 6 -35.11 -30.35 6.79
N SER A 7 -35.57 -29.17 6.44
CA SER A 7 -34.86 -28.34 5.46
C SER A 7 -33.66 -27.72 6.17
N LEU A 8 -32.46 -28.24 5.88
CA LEU A 8 -31.22 -27.60 6.26
C LEU A 8 -31.04 -26.36 5.35
N ALA A 9 -31.29 -25.20 5.88
CA ALA A 9 -30.92 -23.95 5.22
C ALA A 9 -29.40 -23.78 5.36
N LEU A 10 -28.69 -24.05 4.27
CA LEU A 10 -27.27 -23.74 4.20
C LEU A 10 -27.13 -22.23 4.09
N ALA A 11 -26.83 -21.58 5.20
CA ALA A 11 -26.44 -20.18 5.18
C ALA A 11 -25.05 -20.08 4.54
N ALA A 12 -24.98 -19.65 3.29
CA ALA A 12 -23.72 -19.32 2.65
C ALA A 12 -23.14 -18.07 3.36
N LEU A 13 -22.14 -18.28 4.22
CA LEU A 13 -21.34 -17.19 4.73
C LEU A 13 -20.50 -16.65 3.57
N CYS A 14 -20.93 -15.53 2.97
CA CYS A 14 -20.07 -14.74 2.13
C CYS A 14 -19.06 -14.04 3.04
N LEU A 15 -17.88 -14.65 3.23
CA LEU A 15 -16.74 -13.98 3.79
C LEU A 15 -16.27 -12.96 2.75
N PRO A 16 -16.19 -11.65 3.08
CA PRO A 16 -15.57 -10.71 2.16
C PRO A 16 -14.12 -11.17 1.95
N LEU A 17 -13.78 -11.48 0.71
CA LEU A 17 -12.40 -11.66 0.32
C LEU A 17 -11.68 -10.34 0.62
N ALA A 18 -10.91 -10.33 1.72
CA ALA A 18 -9.94 -9.27 1.92
C ALA A 18 -8.92 -9.42 0.80
N ALA A 19 -9.03 -8.57 -0.23
CA ALA A 19 -8.02 -8.50 -1.26
C ALA A 19 -6.68 -8.22 -0.58
N ALA A 20 -5.67 -9.06 -0.84
CA ALA A 20 -4.31 -8.80 -0.40
C ALA A 20 -3.80 -7.60 -1.22
N GLU A 21 -4.03 -6.40 -0.70
CA GLU A 21 -3.56 -5.17 -1.31
C GLU A 21 -2.17 -4.84 -0.77
N GLY A 22 -1.25 -4.47 -1.66
CA GLY A 22 0.00 -3.82 -1.29
C GLY A 22 -0.32 -2.53 -0.53
N GLY A 23 0.59 -2.04 0.32
CA GLY A 23 0.34 -0.87 1.15
C GLY A 23 -0.72 -1.06 2.23
N LYS A 24 -1.10 -2.30 2.52
CA LYS A 24 -1.99 -2.63 3.64
C LYS A 24 -1.37 -2.24 4.97
N PRO A 25 -2.18 -1.97 6.02
CA PRO A 25 -1.65 -1.66 7.34
C PRO A 25 -0.71 -2.74 7.87
N GLY A 26 0.37 -2.31 8.48
CA GLY A 26 1.36 -3.19 9.11
C GLY A 26 2.79 -2.87 8.69
N PRO A 27 3.75 -3.63 9.24
CA PRO A 27 5.15 -3.47 8.90
C PRO A 27 5.47 -4.06 7.52
N PHE A 28 6.48 -3.51 6.87
CA PHE A 28 7.01 -4.02 5.62
C PHE A 28 8.54 -3.97 5.59
N THR A 29 9.13 -4.83 4.77
CA THR A 29 10.56 -4.84 4.47
C THR A 29 10.76 -5.13 2.99
N HIS A 30 11.54 -4.30 2.33
CA HIS A 30 11.94 -4.50 0.94
C HIS A 30 13.46 -4.61 0.86
N VAL A 31 13.95 -5.75 0.42
CA VAL A 31 15.38 -5.97 0.15
C VAL A 31 15.59 -5.80 -1.34
N LEU A 32 16.21 -4.70 -1.73
CA LEU A 32 16.41 -4.34 -3.12
C LEU A 32 17.86 -4.56 -3.55
N LYS A 33 18.04 -5.19 -4.70
CA LYS A 33 19.34 -5.22 -5.39
C LYS A 33 19.63 -3.85 -6.02
N ALA A 34 20.87 -3.64 -6.43
CA ALA A 34 21.25 -2.41 -7.14
C ALA A 34 20.29 -2.13 -8.31
N GLY A 35 19.70 -0.94 -8.34
CA GLY A 35 18.77 -0.49 -9.37
C GLY A 35 17.36 -1.05 -9.29
N GLU A 36 17.04 -1.93 -8.35
CA GLU A 36 15.70 -2.48 -8.18
C GLU A 36 14.73 -1.47 -7.58
N ILE A 37 13.46 -1.69 -7.88
CA ILE A 37 12.34 -0.89 -7.40
C ILE A 37 11.39 -1.79 -6.60
N ALA A 38 10.92 -1.30 -5.47
CA ALA A 38 9.78 -1.87 -4.75
C ALA A 38 8.61 -0.91 -4.80
N GLU A 39 7.41 -1.46 -4.92
CA GLU A 39 6.19 -0.67 -5.01
C GLU A 39 5.09 -1.32 -4.20
N ASP A 40 4.46 -0.55 -3.32
CA ASP A 40 3.30 -0.95 -2.54
C ASP A 40 2.13 -0.08 -2.94
N CYS A 41 1.10 -0.70 -3.50
CA CYS A 41 -0.10 0.01 -3.95
C CYS A 41 -1.30 -0.33 -3.07
N VAL A 42 -2.16 0.64 -2.86
CA VAL A 42 -3.41 0.50 -2.12
C VAL A 42 -4.51 1.31 -2.79
N THR A 43 -5.70 0.74 -2.87
CA THR A 43 -6.87 1.48 -3.33
C THR A 43 -7.46 2.25 -2.16
N LEU A 44 -7.53 3.57 -2.30
CA LEU A 44 -8.15 4.47 -1.34
C LEU A 44 -9.34 5.18 -1.98
N LYS A 45 -10.39 5.33 -1.20
CA LYS A 45 -11.51 6.20 -1.56
C LYS A 45 -11.21 7.63 -1.14
N SER A 46 -11.81 8.59 -1.83
CA SER A 46 -11.71 10.00 -1.47
C SER A 46 -11.95 10.21 0.03
N GLY A 47 -11.06 10.91 0.70
CA GLY A 47 -11.11 11.17 2.14
C GLY A 47 -10.42 10.13 3.02
N GLN A 48 -10.09 8.96 2.50
CA GLN A 48 -9.32 7.97 3.25
C GLN A 48 -7.85 8.36 3.32
N SER A 49 -7.23 8.05 4.45
CA SER A 49 -5.84 8.42 4.72
C SER A 49 -4.96 7.21 5.01
N ARG A 50 -3.69 7.38 4.75
CA ARG A 50 -2.65 6.43 5.12
C ARG A 50 -1.49 7.19 5.75
N GLU A 51 -1.11 6.80 6.96
CA GLU A 51 0.12 7.25 7.59
C GLU A 51 1.23 6.26 7.26
N TYR A 52 2.40 6.76 6.92
CA TYR A 52 3.55 5.93 6.57
C TYR A 52 4.83 6.47 7.21
N ALA A 53 5.74 5.56 7.53
CA ALA A 53 7.08 5.85 7.97
C ALA A 53 8.03 4.76 7.48
N TRP A 54 9.20 5.13 7.02
CA TRP A 54 10.20 4.19 6.53
C TRP A 54 11.62 4.70 6.76
N THR A 55 12.56 3.75 6.82
CA THR A 55 14.00 4.00 6.82
C THR A 55 14.69 3.10 5.82
N ALA A 56 15.83 3.51 5.31
CA ALA A 56 16.66 2.73 4.42
C ALA A 56 18.11 2.72 4.91
N ASP A 57 18.85 1.67 4.59
CA ASP A 57 20.27 1.55 4.93
C ASP A 57 21.20 2.30 3.96
N THR A 58 20.65 2.84 2.90
CA THR A 58 21.33 3.75 1.98
C THR A 58 20.33 4.75 1.40
N SER A 59 20.84 5.81 0.78
CA SER A 59 20.01 6.81 0.12
C SER A 59 19.20 6.21 -1.03
N VAL A 60 17.90 6.39 -1.03
CA VAL A 60 16.98 5.89 -2.06
C VAL A 60 16.15 7.03 -2.66
N LYS A 61 15.62 6.80 -3.83
CA LYS A 61 14.54 7.63 -4.37
C LYS A 61 13.22 7.11 -3.86
N PHE A 62 12.35 8.01 -3.46
CA PHE A 62 11.02 7.69 -2.96
C PHE A 62 9.96 8.56 -3.62
N ASN A 63 8.83 7.96 -3.96
CA ASN A 63 7.67 8.72 -4.37
C ASN A 63 6.36 8.04 -3.98
N LEU A 64 5.32 8.82 -3.94
CA LEU A 64 3.94 8.40 -3.90
C LEU A 64 3.30 8.88 -5.19
N HIS A 65 2.71 7.97 -5.94
CA HIS A 65 2.13 8.31 -7.24
C HIS A 65 0.82 7.57 -7.51
N TRP A 66 0.11 8.06 -8.51
CA TRP A 66 -1.08 7.43 -9.07
C TRP A 66 -1.16 7.70 -10.57
N HIS A 67 -1.88 6.86 -11.29
CA HIS A 67 -1.97 6.92 -12.74
C HIS A 67 -3.34 7.41 -13.20
N GLU A 68 -3.33 8.32 -14.17
CA GLU A 68 -4.51 8.73 -14.93
C GLU A 68 -4.22 8.55 -16.42
N GLY A 69 -4.66 7.41 -16.98
CA GLY A 69 -4.25 7.01 -18.31
C GLY A 69 -2.72 6.87 -18.39
N GLU A 70 -2.08 7.59 -19.28
CA GLU A 70 -0.62 7.60 -19.41
C GLU A 70 0.07 8.65 -18.53
N THR A 71 -0.71 9.50 -17.86
CA THR A 71 -0.19 10.53 -16.98
C THR A 71 0.04 9.97 -15.59
N VAL A 72 1.21 10.25 -15.02
CA VAL A 72 1.54 9.88 -13.64
C VAL A 72 1.55 11.14 -12.79
N HIS A 73 0.82 11.10 -11.69
CA HIS A 73 0.74 12.19 -10.72
C HIS A 73 1.54 11.82 -9.47
N TYR A 74 2.36 12.74 -8.98
CA TYR A 74 3.26 12.54 -7.85
C TYR A 74 2.91 13.48 -6.68
N PRO A 75 2.00 13.09 -5.77
CA PRO A 75 1.75 13.87 -4.56
C PRO A 75 2.99 14.06 -3.69
N VAL A 76 3.89 13.08 -3.66
CA VAL A 76 5.17 13.14 -2.95
C VAL A 76 6.27 12.61 -3.86
N ARG A 77 7.38 13.34 -3.92
CA ARG A 77 8.56 12.93 -4.66
C ARG A 77 9.81 13.41 -3.95
N LEU A 78 10.61 12.49 -3.46
CA LEU A 78 11.82 12.77 -2.68
C LEU A 78 12.97 11.93 -3.23
N ASP A 79 14.04 12.58 -3.65
CA ASP A 79 15.25 11.91 -4.14
C ASP A 79 16.34 11.99 -3.07
N GLY A 80 17.12 10.90 -2.92
CA GLY A 80 18.28 10.89 -2.05
C GLY A 80 17.93 10.90 -0.56
N GLN A 81 16.95 10.14 -0.14
CA GLN A 81 16.48 10.08 1.26
C GLN A 81 16.84 8.76 1.92
N TRP A 82 17.16 8.82 3.21
CA TRP A 82 17.40 7.66 4.08
C TRP A 82 16.17 7.29 4.90
N LYS A 83 15.23 8.20 5.01
CA LYS A 83 13.99 8.05 5.74
C LYS A 83 12.92 8.97 5.20
N GLY A 84 11.69 8.58 5.41
CA GLY A 84 10.54 9.41 5.10
C GLY A 84 9.37 9.04 5.97
N ARG A 85 8.48 9.99 6.17
CA ARG A 85 7.21 9.76 6.86
C ARG A 85 6.21 10.83 6.44
N GLY A 86 4.95 10.47 6.51
CA GLY A 86 3.90 11.42 6.20
C GLY A 86 2.53 10.84 6.44
N ARG A 87 1.56 11.68 6.23
CA ARG A 87 0.15 11.33 6.18
C ARG A 87 -0.38 11.74 4.83
N PHE A 88 -0.86 10.77 4.07
CA PHE A 88 -1.49 11.01 2.79
C PHE A 88 -3.00 10.84 2.90
N THR A 89 -3.75 11.80 2.39
CA THR A 89 -5.22 11.73 2.28
C THR A 89 -5.60 11.75 0.81
N ALA A 90 -6.34 10.75 0.37
CA ALA A 90 -6.80 10.65 -1.00
C ALA A 90 -7.86 11.74 -1.30
N ASP A 91 -7.68 12.47 -2.38
CA ASP A 91 -8.66 13.45 -2.86
C ASP A 91 -9.65 12.85 -3.86
N ARG A 92 -9.42 11.61 -4.27
CA ARG A 92 -10.26 10.86 -5.22
C ARG A 92 -10.11 9.37 -5.02
N ASP A 93 -11.07 8.61 -5.51
CA ASP A 93 -11.01 7.15 -5.54
C ASP A 93 -9.95 6.75 -6.56
N GLN A 94 -8.86 6.10 -6.08
CA GLN A 94 -7.73 5.76 -6.92
C GLN A 94 -6.86 4.70 -6.26
N SER A 95 -6.04 4.03 -7.07
CA SER A 95 -4.92 3.22 -6.58
C SER A 95 -3.71 4.11 -6.43
N TYR A 96 -3.17 4.18 -5.22
CA TYR A 96 -1.99 4.97 -4.88
C TYR A 96 -0.83 4.05 -4.56
N CYS A 97 0.36 4.38 -5.06
CA CYS A 97 1.54 3.55 -4.95
C CYS A 97 2.67 4.29 -4.25
N TRP A 98 3.23 3.68 -3.21
CA TRP A 98 4.48 4.09 -2.56
C TRP A 98 5.61 3.33 -3.23
N MET A 99 6.60 4.03 -3.76
CA MET A 99 7.68 3.44 -4.53
C MET A 99 9.05 3.85 -4.01
N TRP A 100 9.93 2.88 -3.87
CA TRP A 100 11.33 3.07 -3.49
C TRP A 100 12.23 2.50 -4.58
N SER A 101 13.26 3.25 -4.94
CA SER A 101 14.24 2.82 -5.94
C SER A 101 15.63 2.80 -5.32
N ALA A 102 16.29 1.65 -5.36
CA ALA A 102 17.67 1.52 -4.94
C ALA A 102 18.61 2.24 -5.91
N PRO A 103 19.77 2.72 -5.43
CA PRO A 103 20.80 3.27 -6.29
C PRO A 103 21.25 2.24 -7.36
N LYS A 104 21.73 2.73 -8.50
CA LYS A 104 22.27 1.86 -9.54
C LYS A 104 23.55 1.15 -9.12
N ALA A 105 24.28 1.71 -8.16
CA ALA A 105 25.58 1.22 -7.74
C ALA A 105 25.52 0.22 -6.56
N MET A 106 24.40 0.16 -5.83
CA MET A 106 24.28 -0.68 -4.64
C MET A 106 22.84 -0.94 -4.27
N GLY A 107 22.59 -2.09 -3.63
CA GLY A 107 21.26 -2.42 -3.10
C GLY A 107 20.89 -1.57 -1.90
N ALA A 108 19.62 -1.67 -1.51
CA ALA A 108 19.06 -0.99 -0.37
C ALA A 108 18.06 -1.90 0.35
N THR A 109 18.03 -1.83 1.67
CA THR A 109 16.97 -2.44 2.46
C THR A 109 16.11 -1.32 3.05
N VAL A 110 14.83 -1.34 2.73
CA VAL A 110 13.85 -0.38 3.21
C VAL A 110 12.91 -1.08 4.19
N THR A 111 12.77 -0.52 5.37
CA THR A 111 11.84 -1.01 6.39
C THR A 111 10.91 0.09 6.83
N GLY A 112 9.67 -0.25 7.10
CA GLY A 112 8.71 0.75 7.52
C GLY A 112 7.39 0.18 7.96
N THR A 113 6.42 1.06 8.12
CA THR A 113 5.06 0.73 8.51
C THR A 113 4.04 1.59 7.79
N PHE A 114 2.89 0.99 7.52
CA PHE A 114 1.68 1.70 7.10
C PHE A 114 0.63 1.63 8.20
N LYS A 115 -0.03 2.74 8.49
CA LYS A 115 -1.16 2.80 9.41
C LYS A 115 -2.35 3.45 8.70
N PRO A 116 -3.55 2.82 8.77
CA PRO A 116 -4.76 3.51 8.34
C PRO A 116 -5.04 4.63 9.35
N ILE A 117 -5.50 5.77 8.83
CA ILE A 117 -6.07 6.81 9.65
C ILE A 117 -7.55 6.86 9.30
N GLU A 118 -8.39 6.56 10.26
CA GLU A 118 -9.82 6.71 10.08
C GLU A 118 -10.15 8.20 10.02
N SER A 119 -10.95 8.59 9.03
CA SER A 119 -11.49 9.93 8.98
C SER A 119 -12.40 10.15 10.20
N PRO A 120 -12.32 11.30 10.87
CA PRO A 120 -13.17 11.60 12.00
C PRO A 120 -14.65 11.63 11.61
#